data_d47712d86cff8e10cfb6189814a1c74f
#
_entry.id   d47712d86cff8e10cfb6189814a1c74f
#
_cell.length_a   1.000
_cell.length_b   1.000
_cell.length_c   1.000
_cell.angle_alpha   90.00
_cell.angle_beta   90.00
_cell.angle_gamma   90.00
#
_symmetry.space_group_name_H-M   'P 1'
#
loop_
_entity.id
_entity.type
_entity.pdbx_description
1 polymer ?
#
loop_
_entity_poly.entity_id
_entity_poly.type
_entity_poly.pdbx_seq_one_letter_code
_entity_poly.pdbx_strand_id
1 'polypeptide(L)'
;MKEKIKMLYDKDDKAAYKVLLELETEVTESNELYNYFNDLLNMLTNEKSFVRVRTFRLICALAKWDNENKIENNFDLILKELDDNTSTSVRQCLGKLNLILIYKPNLSGKVENKLKQLDLTKYKESMQSLIKKDIDSILKNIWFLFQISIDPPLKGYCINNYRRRYYVKNRRFF
;
A
#
# COMPACT_ATOMS: atom_id res chain seq x y z
N MET A 1 -18.77 -9.81 -4.54
CA MET A 1 -17.79 -9.06 -3.71
C MET A 1 -17.70 -9.55 -2.26
N LYS A 2 -18.76 -9.54 -1.45
CA LYS A 2 -18.70 -9.96 -0.01
C LYS A 2 -18.04 -11.32 0.24
N GLU A 3 -18.33 -12.33 -0.57
CA GLU A 3 -17.75 -13.67 -0.41
C GLU A 3 -16.23 -13.66 -0.67
N LYS A 4 -15.75 -12.91 -1.66
CA LYS A 4 -14.31 -12.75 -1.90
C LYS A 4 -13.61 -12.09 -0.71
N ILE A 5 -14.23 -11.05 -0.10
CA ILE A 5 -13.67 -10.39 1.08
C ILE A 5 -13.59 -11.37 2.26
N LYS A 6 -14.59 -12.22 2.48
CA LYS A 6 -14.55 -13.26 3.52
C LYS A 6 -13.41 -14.25 3.31
N MET A 7 -13.09 -14.61 2.05
CA MET A 7 -11.98 -15.51 1.76
C MET A 7 -10.61 -14.94 2.13
N LEU A 8 -10.47 -13.63 2.34
CA LEU A 8 -9.23 -13.04 2.85
C LEU A 8 -8.88 -13.47 4.28
N TYR A 9 -9.86 -13.99 5.03
CA TYR A 9 -9.66 -14.56 6.38
C TYR A 9 -9.23 -16.03 6.33
N ASP A 10 -9.27 -16.68 5.16
CA ASP A 10 -8.99 -18.10 5.04
C ASP A 10 -7.59 -18.44 5.55
N LYS A 11 -7.50 -19.57 6.25
CA LYS A 11 -6.24 -20.13 6.74
C LYS A 11 -5.42 -20.78 5.61
N ASP A 12 -6.08 -21.18 4.52
CA ASP A 12 -5.40 -21.59 3.31
C ASP A 12 -4.81 -20.34 2.64
N ASP A 13 -3.52 -20.11 2.91
CA ASP A 13 -2.79 -18.98 2.36
C ASP A 13 -2.82 -18.93 0.83
N LYS A 14 -2.81 -20.09 0.16
CA LYS A 14 -2.83 -20.13 -1.31
C LYS A 14 -4.17 -19.67 -1.86
N ALA A 15 -5.28 -20.18 -1.30
CA ALA A 15 -6.63 -19.79 -1.69
C ALA A 15 -6.87 -18.31 -1.45
N ALA A 16 -6.57 -17.82 -0.25
CA ALA A 16 -6.75 -16.42 0.11
C ALA A 16 -5.84 -15.49 -0.70
N TYR A 17 -4.60 -15.91 -0.99
CA TYR A 17 -3.68 -15.12 -1.82
C TYR A 17 -4.17 -15.02 -3.27
N LYS A 18 -4.71 -16.10 -3.82
CA LYS A 18 -5.33 -16.08 -5.16
C LYS A 18 -6.47 -15.06 -5.21
N VAL A 19 -7.37 -15.07 -4.22
CA VAL A 19 -8.47 -14.10 -4.14
C VAL A 19 -7.96 -12.68 -3.98
N LEU A 20 -6.91 -12.46 -3.18
CA LEU A 20 -6.28 -11.15 -3.07
C LEU A 20 -5.80 -10.62 -4.43
N LEU A 21 -5.14 -11.45 -5.24
CA LEU A 21 -4.66 -11.05 -6.56
C LEU A 21 -5.81 -10.76 -7.53
N GLU A 22 -6.88 -11.55 -7.47
CA GLU A 22 -8.11 -11.28 -8.24
C GLU A 22 -8.69 -9.91 -7.87
N LEU A 23 -8.84 -9.61 -6.57
CA LEU A 23 -9.34 -8.33 -6.10
C LEU A 23 -8.42 -7.16 -6.47
N GLU A 24 -7.10 -7.32 -6.34
CA GLU A 24 -6.15 -6.29 -6.78
C GLU A 24 -6.28 -6.00 -8.30
N THR A 25 -6.56 -7.02 -9.09
CA THR A 25 -6.79 -6.86 -10.53
C THR A 25 -8.11 -6.16 -10.81
N GLU A 26 -9.20 -6.58 -10.17
CA GLU A 26 -10.53 -5.97 -10.32
C GLU A 26 -10.52 -4.48 -9.96
N VAL A 27 -9.80 -4.09 -8.90
CA VAL A 27 -9.67 -2.68 -8.50
C VAL A 27 -8.99 -1.82 -9.58
N THR A 28 -8.20 -2.40 -10.48
CA THR A 28 -7.62 -1.60 -11.58
C THR A 28 -8.67 -1.08 -12.56
N GLU A 29 -9.81 -1.75 -12.67
CA GLU A 29 -10.84 -1.48 -13.66
C GLU A 29 -12.18 -1.03 -13.05
N SER A 30 -12.45 -1.39 -11.79
CA SER A 30 -13.73 -1.16 -11.12
C SER A 30 -13.54 -0.60 -9.71
N ASN A 31 -14.46 0.27 -9.29
CA ASN A 31 -14.53 0.80 -7.95
C ASN A 31 -15.46 0.02 -7.02
N GLU A 32 -15.98 -1.13 -7.45
CA GLU A 32 -16.98 -1.91 -6.67
C GLU A 32 -16.51 -2.23 -5.26
N LEU A 33 -15.21 -2.59 -5.12
CA LEU A 33 -14.61 -2.90 -3.81
C LEU A 33 -14.61 -1.68 -2.87
N TYR A 34 -14.63 -0.46 -3.38
CA TYR A 34 -14.64 0.76 -2.57
C TYR A 34 -15.90 0.88 -1.70
N ASN A 35 -17.03 0.28 -2.12
CA ASN A 35 -18.25 0.23 -1.31
C ASN A 35 -18.05 -0.55 0.01
N TYR A 36 -17.02 -1.37 0.10
CA TYR A 36 -16.66 -2.18 1.27
C TYR A 36 -15.45 -1.62 2.04
N PHE A 37 -15.10 -0.35 1.80
CA PHE A 37 -13.92 0.27 2.40
C PHE A 37 -13.95 0.22 3.95
N ASN A 38 -15.10 0.44 4.56
CA ASN A 38 -15.24 0.38 6.01
C ASN A 38 -15.04 -1.06 6.54
N ASP A 39 -15.50 -2.07 5.80
CA ASP A 39 -15.24 -3.47 6.16
C ASP A 39 -13.73 -3.75 6.10
N LEU A 40 -13.04 -3.24 5.09
CA LEU A 40 -11.58 -3.34 5.00
C LEU A 40 -10.89 -2.60 6.16
N LEU A 41 -11.33 -1.41 6.56
CA LEU A 41 -10.76 -0.72 7.72
C LEU A 41 -10.89 -1.55 9.00
N ASN A 42 -12.04 -2.18 9.22
CA ASN A 42 -12.24 -3.08 10.35
C ASN A 42 -11.32 -4.30 10.30
N MET A 43 -11.00 -4.81 9.11
CA MET A 43 -10.07 -5.92 8.94
C MET A 43 -8.62 -5.56 9.28
N LEU A 44 -8.21 -4.28 9.24
CA LEU A 44 -6.89 -3.85 9.69
C LEU A 44 -6.67 -4.03 11.19
N THR A 45 -7.73 -4.20 11.98
CA THR A 45 -7.63 -4.47 13.42
C THR A 45 -7.61 -5.95 13.76
N ASN A 46 -7.55 -6.84 12.75
CA ASN A 46 -7.56 -8.28 12.96
C ASN A 46 -6.27 -8.76 13.66
N GLU A 47 -6.38 -9.73 14.56
CA GLU A 47 -5.23 -10.31 15.27
C GLU A 47 -4.21 -10.95 14.31
N LYS A 48 -4.68 -11.52 13.21
CA LYS A 48 -3.85 -12.24 12.24
C LYS A 48 -3.17 -11.26 11.28
N SER A 49 -1.85 -11.19 11.34
CA SER A 49 -1.04 -10.33 10.48
C SER A 49 -1.32 -10.53 8.98
N PHE A 50 -1.49 -11.77 8.53
CA PHE A 50 -1.76 -12.02 7.11
C PHE A 50 -3.09 -11.44 6.63
N VAL A 51 -4.14 -11.36 7.48
CA VAL A 51 -5.40 -10.69 7.15
C VAL A 51 -5.16 -9.19 7.00
N ARG A 52 -4.47 -8.59 7.96
CA ARG A 52 -4.14 -7.15 7.94
C ARG A 52 -3.34 -6.77 6.70
N VAL A 53 -2.30 -7.55 6.37
CA VAL A 53 -1.46 -7.29 5.18
C VAL A 53 -2.26 -7.38 3.89
N ARG A 54 -3.10 -8.40 3.72
CA ARG A 54 -3.98 -8.53 2.55
C ARG A 54 -4.90 -7.33 2.43
N THR A 55 -5.47 -6.90 3.55
CA THR A 55 -6.36 -5.74 3.64
C THR A 55 -5.63 -4.44 3.31
N PHE A 56 -4.45 -4.22 3.90
CA PHE A 56 -3.61 -3.05 3.61
C PHE A 56 -3.32 -2.93 2.10
N ARG A 57 -2.98 -4.04 1.45
CA ARG A 57 -2.70 -4.08 0.01
C ARG A 57 -3.90 -3.63 -0.81
N LEU A 58 -5.11 -4.08 -0.46
CA LEU A 58 -6.36 -3.66 -1.12
C LEU A 58 -6.68 -2.19 -0.87
N ILE A 59 -6.49 -1.69 0.35
CA ILE A 59 -6.66 -0.26 0.66
C ILE A 59 -5.70 0.59 -0.17
N CYS A 60 -4.44 0.18 -0.30
CA CYS A 60 -3.49 0.86 -1.18
C CYS A 60 -3.95 0.87 -2.65
N ALA A 61 -4.48 -0.24 -3.15
CA ALA A 61 -4.99 -0.32 -4.51
C ALA A 61 -6.22 0.58 -4.72
N LEU A 62 -7.09 0.72 -3.70
CA LEU A 62 -8.27 1.58 -3.73
C LEU A 62 -7.95 3.08 -3.72
N ALA A 63 -6.71 3.50 -3.49
CA ALA A 63 -6.33 4.91 -3.49
C ALA A 63 -6.70 5.64 -4.79
N LYS A 64 -6.78 4.92 -5.92
CA LYS A 64 -7.25 5.43 -7.22
C LYS A 64 -8.71 5.92 -7.18
N TRP A 65 -9.54 5.28 -6.37
CA TRP A 65 -11.00 5.48 -6.31
C TRP A 65 -11.45 6.27 -5.08
N ASP A 66 -10.52 6.66 -4.21
CA ASP A 66 -10.81 7.33 -2.94
C ASP A 66 -11.17 8.81 -3.13
N ASN A 67 -12.35 9.07 -3.69
CA ASN A 67 -12.88 10.41 -3.88
C ASN A 67 -13.48 11.00 -2.58
N GLU A 68 -13.79 10.17 -1.60
CA GLU A 68 -14.36 10.57 -0.31
C GLU A 68 -13.28 10.82 0.77
N ASN A 69 -11.98 10.72 0.40
CA ASN A 69 -10.83 10.89 1.31
C ASN A 69 -10.84 9.93 2.53
N LYS A 70 -11.44 8.75 2.38
CA LYS A 70 -11.48 7.74 3.46
C LYS A 70 -10.08 7.27 3.86
N ILE A 71 -9.14 7.18 2.90
CA ILE A 71 -7.74 6.85 3.18
C ILE A 71 -7.11 7.94 4.04
N GLU A 72 -7.28 9.21 3.66
CA GLU A 72 -6.70 10.35 4.39
C GLU A 72 -7.25 10.43 5.82
N ASN A 73 -8.57 10.28 5.98
CA ASN A 73 -9.25 10.35 7.27
C ASN A 73 -8.85 9.20 8.22
N ASN A 74 -8.40 8.06 7.69
CA ASN A 74 -8.00 6.88 8.46
C ASN A 74 -6.50 6.57 8.34
N PHE A 75 -5.70 7.53 7.87
CA PHE A 75 -4.33 7.24 7.44
C PHE A 75 -3.43 6.75 8.57
N ASP A 76 -3.61 7.28 9.78
CA ASP A 76 -2.82 6.86 10.94
C ASP A 76 -3.10 5.40 11.33
N LEU A 77 -4.36 4.94 11.18
CA LEU A 77 -4.72 3.52 11.35
C LEU A 77 -4.05 2.66 10.27
N ILE A 78 -4.09 3.11 9.02
CA ILE A 78 -3.49 2.39 7.89
C ILE A 78 -1.97 2.26 8.08
N LEU A 79 -1.29 3.32 8.49
CA LEU A 79 0.16 3.32 8.72
C LEU A 79 0.63 2.45 9.89
N LYS A 80 -0.26 2.07 10.81
CA LYS A 80 0.08 1.12 11.91
C LYS A 80 0.55 -0.23 11.38
N GLU A 81 0.12 -0.65 10.18
CA GLU A 81 0.55 -1.91 9.59
C GLU A 81 2.06 -1.96 9.29
N LEU A 82 2.72 -0.82 9.21
CA LEU A 82 4.18 -0.73 9.10
C LEU A 82 4.90 -1.05 10.41
N ASP A 83 4.19 -1.14 11.53
CA ASP A 83 4.74 -1.53 12.84
C ASP A 83 4.58 -3.04 13.12
N ASP A 84 4.12 -3.84 12.16
CA ASP A 84 3.94 -5.29 12.34
C ASP A 84 5.25 -5.95 12.81
N ASN A 85 5.13 -6.96 13.66
CA ASN A 85 6.29 -7.69 14.20
C ASN A 85 6.92 -8.63 13.17
N THR A 86 6.22 -8.90 12.07
CA THR A 86 6.68 -9.80 11.00
C THR A 86 7.33 -9.00 9.88
N SER A 87 8.62 -9.16 9.68
CA SER A 87 9.39 -8.44 8.65
C SER A 87 8.83 -8.63 7.23
N THR A 88 8.33 -9.82 6.89
CA THR A 88 7.71 -10.10 5.60
C THR A 88 6.42 -9.31 5.40
N SER A 89 5.61 -9.14 6.45
CA SER A 89 4.39 -8.33 6.45
C SER A 89 4.71 -6.87 6.16
N VAL A 90 5.66 -6.30 6.90
CA VAL A 90 6.09 -4.91 6.70
C VAL A 90 6.62 -4.69 5.29
N ARG A 91 7.42 -5.59 4.75
CA ARG A 91 7.92 -5.48 3.38
C ARG A 91 6.82 -5.53 2.32
N GLN A 92 5.80 -6.37 2.52
CA GLN A 92 4.63 -6.39 1.63
C GLN A 92 3.86 -5.06 1.69
N CYS A 93 3.68 -4.49 2.89
CA CYS A 93 3.04 -3.19 3.06
C CYS A 93 3.85 -2.07 2.39
N LEU A 94 5.16 -2.00 2.63
CA LEU A 94 6.05 -1.04 1.98
C LEU A 94 5.97 -1.13 0.45
N GLY A 95 5.93 -2.35 -0.09
CA GLY A 95 5.84 -2.58 -1.55
C GLY A 95 4.58 -2.01 -2.20
N LYS A 96 3.48 -1.85 -1.44
CA LYS A 96 2.21 -1.30 -1.96
C LYS A 96 1.97 0.17 -1.60
N LEU A 97 2.70 0.72 -0.66
CA LEU A 97 2.51 2.09 -0.15
C LEU A 97 2.64 3.16 -1.23
N ASN A 98 3.45 2.93 -2.24
CA ASN A 98 3.58 3.84 -3.38
C ASN A 98 2.26 4.07 -4.13
N LEU A 99 1.30 3.14 -4.10
CA LEU A 99 -0.01 3.35 -4.72
C LEU A 99 -0.75 4.52 -4.05
N ILE A 100 -0.66 4.63 -2.72
CA ILE A 100 -1.23 5.77 -1.99
C ILE A 100 -0.53 7.06 -2.43
N LEU A 101 0.79 7.09 -2.47
CA LEU A 101 1.56 8.28 -2.84
C LEU A 101 1.27 8.80 -4.26
N ILE A 102 0.98 7.88 -5.20
CA ILE A 102 0.64 8.22 -6.58
C ILE A 102 -0.70 8.97 -6.66
N TYR A 103 -1.68 8.58 -5.86
CA TYR A 103 -3.03 9.13 -5.93
C TYR A 103 -3.32 10.18 -4.85
N LYS A 104 -2.58 10.16 -3.73
CA LYS A 104 -2.70 11.05 -2.58
C LYS A 104 -1.31 11.64 -2.21
N PRO A 105 -0.69 12.45 -3.09
CA PRO A 105 0.66 12.99 -2.85
C PRO A 105 0.73 13.90 -1.62
N ASN A 106 -0.38 14.48 -1.19
CA ASN A 106 -0.49 15.27 0.06
C ASN A 106 -0.16 14.44 1.32
N LEU A 107 -0.23 13.11 1.26
CA LEU A 107 0.12 12.22 2.37
C LEU A 107 1.63 11.92 2.46
N SER A 108 2.44 12.42 1.52
CA SER A 108 3.89 12.14 1.45
C SER A 108 4.62 12.48 2.74
N GLY A 109 4.32 13.62 3.37
CA GLY A 109 4.95 14.04 4.63
C GLY A 109 4.63 13.09 5.80
N LYS A 110 3.39 12.61 5.90
CA LYS A 110 3.02 11.61 6.93
C LYS A 110 3.74 10.28 6.69
N VAL A 111 3.84 9.83 5.43
CA VAL A 111 4.58 8.61 5.08
C VAL A 111 6.06 8.76 5.41
N GLU A 112 6.69 9.85 5.01
CA GLU A 112 8.11 10.11 5.28
C GLU A 112 8.42 10.10 6.79
N ASN A 113 7.60 10.80 7.59
CA ASN A 113 7.75 10.83 9.04
C ASN A 113 7.60 9.42 9.64
N LYS A 114 6.61 8.65 9.21
CA LYS A 114 6.41 7.27 9.67
C LYS A 114 7.59 6.39 9.33
N LEU A 115 8.11 6.45 8.10
CA LEU A 115 9.24 5.63 7.66
C LEU A 115 10.53 5.93 8.44
N LYS A 116 10.77 7.20 8.81
CA LYS A 116 11.92 7.60 9.64
C LYS A 116 11.83 7.12 11.09
N GLN A 117 10.62 6.83 11.59
CA GLN A 117 10.36 6.42 12.97
C GLN A 117 10.27 4.90 13.14
N LEU A 118 10.35 4.12 12.04
CA LEU A 118 10.23 2.66 12.12
C LEU A 118 11.39 2.06 12.91
N ASP A 119 11.06 1.33 13.97
CA ASP A 119 12.03 0.52 14.71
C ASP A 119 12.33 -0.76 13.95
N LEU A 120 13.53 -0.84 13.40
CA LEU A 120 13.99 -2.01 12.65
C LEU A 120 14.75 -3.01 13.55
N THR A 121 15.09 -2.63 14.78
CA THR A 121 15.91 -3.48 15.68
C THR A 121 15.19 -4.77 16.09
N LYS A 122 13.87 -4.77 16.05
CA LYS A 122 13.03 -5.95 16.34
C LYS A 122 13.13 -7.07 15.28
N TYR A 123 13.73 -6.79 14.10
CA TYR A 123 13.88 -7.79 13.05
C TYR A 123 15.31 -8.36 12.99
N LYS A 124 15.46 -9.54 12.39
CA LYS A 124 16.77 -10.12 12.10
C LYS A 124 17.58 -9.16 11.20
N GLU A 125 18.88 -9.06 11.43
CA GLU A 125 19.77 -8.13 10.71
C GLU A 125 19.67 -8.24 9.18
N SER A 126 19.59 -9.45 8.65
CA SER A 126 19.37 -9.67 7.22
C SER A 126 18.08 -9.05 6.69
N MET A 127 17.02 -9.03 7.50
CA MET A 127 15.74 -8.43 7.16
C MET A 127 15.74 -6.91 7.34
N GLN A 128 16.45 -6.38 8.33
CA GLN A 128 16.62 -4.93 8.50
C GLN A 128 17.19 -4.29 7.25
N SER A 129 18.25 -4.89 6.67
CA SER A 129 18.87 -4.41 5.43
C SER A 129 17.87 -4.37 4.25
N LEU A 130 16.99 -5.37 4.15
CA LEU A 130 15.98 -5.43 3.09
C LEU A 130 14.89 -4.39 3.30
N ILE A 131 14.38 -4.24 4.54
CA ILE A 131 13.38 -3.23 4.88
C ILE A 131 13.94 -1.83 4.63
N LYS A 132 15.21 -1.57 5.00
CA LYS A 132 15.86 -0.30 4.75
C LYS A 132 15.92 0.03 3.26
N LYS A 133 16.25 -0.93 2.40
CA LYS A 133 16.22 -0.76 0.93
C LYS A 133 14.81 -0.42 0.42
N ASP A 134 13.77 -1.08 0.97
CA ASP A 134 12.37 -0.81 0.62
C ASP A 134 11.99 0.63 1.03
N ILE A 135 12.38 1.06 2.25
CA ILE A 135 12.18 2.44 2.75
C ILE A 135 12.90 3.46 1.85
N ASP A 136 14.19 3.26 1.57
CA ASP A 136 14.99 4.17 0.75
C ASP A 136 14.37 4.35 -0.65
N SER A 137 13.79 3.26 -1.19
CA SER A 137 13.09 3.32 -2.48
C SER A 137 11.85 4.22 -2.41
N ILE A 138 11.07 4.15 -1.33
CA ILE A 138 9.88 4.98 -1.15
C ILE A 138 10.28 6.44 -0.94
N LEU A 139 11.28 6.72 -0.12
CA LEU A 139 11.77 8.08 0.12
C LEU A 139 12.28 8.75 -1.16
N LYS A 140 12.97 8.00 -2.04
CA LYS A 140 13.35 8.48 -3.38
C LYS A 140 12.14 8.82 -4.23
N ASN A 141 11.07 8.02 -4.15
CA ASN A 141 9.84 8.29 -4.89
C ASN A 141 9.13 9.55 -4.36
N ILE A 142 9.09 9.76 -3.05
CA ILE A 142 8.55 10.98 -2.43
C ILE A 142 9.32 12.20 -2.91
N TRP A 143 10.65 12.14 -2.88
CA TRP A 143 11.48 13.22 -3.37
C TRP A 143 11.23 13.54 -4.85
N PHE A 144 11.11 12.50 -5.69
CA PHE A 144 10.81 12.67 -7.11
C PHE A 144 9.43 13.29 -7.35
N LEU A 145 8.39 12.86 -6.61
CA LEU A 145 7.05 13.46 -6.68
C LEU A 145 7.07 14.94 -6.26
N PHE A 146 7.87 15.27 -5.25
CA PHE A 146 8.06 16.65 -4.81
C PHE A 146 8.71 17.51 -5.92
N GLN A 147 9.77 17.04 -6.57
CA GLN A 147 10.42 17.75 -7.69
C GLN A 147 9.45 18.02 -8.84
N ILE A 148 8.63 17.03 -9.23
CA ILE A 148 7.61 17.21 -10.27
C ILE A 148 6.55 18.26 -9.86
N SER A 149 6.26 18.40 -8.57
CA SER A 149 5.27 19.38 -8.09
C SER A 149 5.79 20.83 -8.18
N ILE A 150 7.11 21.02 -8.12
CA ILE A 150 7.76 22.33 -8.20
C ILE A 150 7.94 22.78 -9.66
N ASP A 151 8.10 21.85 -10.60
CA ASP A 151 8.32 22.14 -12.02
C ASP A 151 7.05 21.86 -12.85
N PRO A 152 6.18 22.87 -13.09
CA PRO A 152 4.89 22.72 -13.74
C PRO A 152 4.91 22.09 -15.13
N PRO A 153 5.91 22.35 -16.02
CA PRO A 153 5.98 21.74 -17.35
C PRO A 153 6.07 20.22 -17.33
N LEU A 154 6.64 19.64 -16.27
CA LEU A 154 6.83 18.20 -16.15
C LEU A 154 5.64 17.48 -15.49
N LYS A 155 4.72 18.23 -14.87
CA LYS A 155 3.68 17.68 -14.00
C LYS A 155 2.77 16.66 -14.68
N GLY A 156 2.25 16.95 -15.86
CA GLY A 156 1.36 16.04 -16.59
C GLY A 156 2.07 14.82 -17.19
N TYR A 157 3.22 15.06 -17.81
CA TYR A 157 3.99 14.03 -18.50
C TYR A 157 4.66 13.05 -17.53
N CYS A 158 5.28 13.57 -16.47
CA CYS A 158 6.02 12.73 -15.53
C CYS A 158 5.12 11.90 -14.62
N ILE A 159 3.99 12.43 -14.13
CA ILE A 159 3.06 11.67 -13.29
C ILE A 159 2.48 10.48 -14.07
N ASN A 160 2.08 10.69 -15.34
CA ASN A 160 1.53 9.63 -16.16
C ASN A 160 2.59 8.56 -16.50
N ASN A 161 3.83 8.98 -16.80
CA ASN A 161 4.93 8.05 -17.04
C ASN A 161 5.37 7.33 -15.76
N TYR A 162 5.35 7.98 -14.60
CA TYR A 162 5.63 7.36 -13.33
C TYR A 162 4.57 6.29 -12.99
N ARG A 163 3.28 6.63 -13.13
CA ARG A 163 2.16 5.67 -13.01
C ARG A 163 2.38 4.48 -13.93
N ARG A 164 2.63 4.73 -15.23
CA ARG A 164 2.86 3.67 -16.23
C ARG A 164 4.06 2.79 -15.87
N ARG A 165 5.20 3.37 -15.48
CA ARG A 165 6.40 2.62 -15.09
C ARG A 165 6.18 1.82 -13.81
N TYR A 166 5.46 2.35 -12.84
CA TYR A 166 5.14 1.64 -11.62
C TYR A 166 4.30 0.40 -11.90
N TYR A 167 3.23 0.53 -12.69
CA TYR A 167 2.40 -0.60 -13.07
C TYR A 167 3.14 -1.63 -13.93
N VAL A 168 3.98 -1.21 -14.88
CA VAL A 168 4.77 -2.13 -15.72
C VAL A 168 5.82 -2.87 -14.91
N LYS A 169 6.54 -2.16 -14.03
CA LYS A 169 7.62 -2.75 -13.23
C LYS A 169 7.09 -3.72 -12.17
N ASN A 170 5.91 -3.46 -11.64
CA ASN A 170 5.31 -4.30 -10.60
C ASN A 170 4.40 -5.40 -11.14
N ARG A 171 4.16 -5.50 -12.45
CA ARG A 171 3.48 -6.66 -13.08
C ARG A 171 4.19 -8.00 -12.84
N ARG A 172 5.46 -7.99 -12.46
CA ARG A 172 6.22 -9.20 -12.08
C ARG A 172 6.00 -9.65 -10.64
N PHE A 173 5.26 -8.88 -9.84
CA PHE A 173 4.88 -9.18 -8.46
C PHE A 173 3.36 -9.39 -8.29
N PHE A 174 2.64 -9.52 -9.41
CA PHE A 174 1.24 -9.95 -9.49
C PHE A 174 1.18 -11.38 -9.98
#